data_56ddc2cd1363e044a558f3526066a8b5
#
_entry.id   56ddc2cd1363e044a558f3526066a8b5
#
_cell.length_a   1.000
_cell.length_b   1.000
_cell.length_c   1.000
_cell.angle_alpha   90.00
_cell.angle_beta   90.00
_cell.angle_gamma   90.00
#
_symmetry.space_group_name_H-M   'P 1'
#
loop_
_entity.id
_entity.type
_entity.pdbx_description
1 polymer ?
#
loop_
_entity_poly.entity_id
_entity_poly.type
_entity_poly.pdbx_seq_one_letter_code
_entity_poly.pdbx_strand_id
1 'polypeptide(L)'
;TPERFFDFPSYQQADMLIKSALKLVSDAHAPAVFSLSTFESGIGAEESTHRAHEATCDGKTNPFIHLYESVLIPGENWQDYDVVGISIVGISQIIPGLTLARQLKEKFPHLHITLGGPIFSVNAGQLIGHPEFFDDFCHSIVTFEGEEPLHRLLTALKAADALSTVPNLIH
;
A
#
# COMPACT_ATOMS: atom_id res chain seq x y z
N THR A 1 18.56 -0.64 23.88
CA THR A 1 18.22 -1.43 25.10
C THR A 1 17.00 -0.81 25.78
N PRO A 2 16.18 -1.56 26.55
CA PRO A 2 15.01 -1.02 27.28
C PRO A 2 15.37 0.16 28.19
N GLU A 3 16.54 0.11 28.83
CA GLU A 3 17.02 1.18 29.72
C GLU A 3 17.22 2.52 28.98
N ARG A 4 17.72 2.50 27.73
CA ARG A 4 17.89 3.70 26.92
C ARG A 4 16.57 4.26 26.39
N PHE A 5 15.54 3.42 26.25
CA PHE A 5 14.23 3.88 25.81
C PHE A 5 13.57 4.82 26.82
N PHE A 6 13.81 4.57 28.13
CA PHE A 6 13.27 5.39 29.21
C PHE A 6 14.21 6.53 29.65
N ASP A 7 15.40 6.64 29.02
CA ASP A 7 16.29 7.79 29.22
C ASP A 7 15.89 8.95 28.32
N PHE A 8 15.35 10.01 28.91
CA PHE A 8 14.78 11.15 28.17
C PHE A 8 15.78 11.83 27.20
N PRO A 9 17.05 12.10 27.55
CA PRO A 9 18.03 12.62 26.61
C PRO A 9 18.26 11.70 25.40
N SER A 10 18.41 10.40 25.63
CA SER A 10 18.57 9.42 24.53
C SER A 10 17.35 9.36 23.63
N TYR A 11 16.15 9.43 24.20
CA TYR A 11 14.91 9.51 23.43
C TYR A 11 14.85 10.78 22.58
N GLN A 12 15.15 11.95 23.16
CA GLN A 12 15.16 13.22 22.40
C GLN A 12 16.17 13.19 21.25
N GLN A 13 17.37 12.64 21.49
CA GLN A 13 18.37 12.52 20.43
C GLN A 13 17.89 11.62 19.29
N ALA A 14 17.30 10.48 19.60
CA ALA A 14 16.73 9.57 18.60
C ALA A 14 15.60 10.24 17.80
N ASP A 15 14.68 10.92 18.47
CA ASP A 15 13.58 11.67 17.85
C ASP A 15 14.09 12.74 16.87
N MET A 16 15.08 13.53 17.30
CA MET A 16 15.70 14.54 16.43
C MET A 16 16.38 13.92 15.21
N LEU A 17 17.11 12.82 15.38
CA LEU A 17 17.78 12.14 14.27
C LEU A 17 16.76 11.60 13.26
N ILE A 18 15.69 10.94 13.71
CA ILE A 18 14.63 10.42 12.83
C ILE A 18 13.94 11.55 12.08
N LYS A 19 13.55 12.64 12.78
CA LYS A 19 12.92 13.80 12.15
C LYS A 19 13.83 14.46 11.11
N SER A 20 15.14 14.55 11.40
CA SER A 20 16.11 15.09 10.45
C SER A 20 16.25 14.20 9.21
N ALA A 21 16.28 12.88 9.39
CA ALA A 21 16.31 11.94 8.27
C ALA A 21 15.05 12.04 7.41
N LEU A 22 13.85 12.09 8.04
CA LEU A 22 12.58 12.26 7.32
C LEU A 22 12.52 13.58 6.56
N LYS A 23 13.08 14.66 7.15
CA LYS A 23 13.20 15.93 6.45
C LYS A 23 14.09 15.84 5.22
N LEU A 24 15.24 15.17 5.30
CA LEU A 24 16.11 14.97 4.13
C LEU A 24 15.41 14.19 3.02
N VAL A 25 14.63 13.15 3.36
CA VAL A 25 13.81 12.41 2.39
C VAL A 25 12.76 13.33 1.78
N SER A 26 12.07 14.14 2.57
CA SER A 26 11.09 15.11 2.08
C SER A 26 11.73 16.12 1.11
N ASP A 27 12.89 16.69 1.49
CA ASP A 27 13.59 17.66 0.64
C ASP A 27 14.06 17.03 -0.68
N ALA A 28 14.45 15.77 -0.68
CA ALA A 28 14.89 15.03 -1.88
C ALA A 28 13.73 14.67 -2.81
N HIS A 29 12.52 14.50 -2.28
CA HIS A 29 11.33 14.09 -3.00
C HIS A 29 10.22 15.16 -3.01
N ALA A 30 10.59 16.43 -2.89
CA ALA A 30 9.61 17.51 -2.90
C ALA A 30 8.70 17.43 -4.14
N PRO A 31 7.38 17.68 -4.00
CA PRO A 31 6.68 18.26 -2.85
C PRO A 31 6.23 17.28 -1.76
N ALA A 32 6.63 16.02 -1.83
CA ALA A 32 6.24 15.02 -0.83
C ALA A 32 6.78 15.37 0.57
N VAL A 33 5.96 15.14 1.60
CA VAL A 33 6.30 15.44 2.99
C VAL A 33 6.19 14.18 3.85
N PHE A 34 7.25 13.89 4.58
CA PHE A 34 7.33 12.81 5.56
C PHE A 34 7.37 13.33 6.98
N SER A 35 6.57 12.75 7.84
CA SER A 35 6.64 12.92 9.28
C SER A 35 6.72 11.57 9.99
N LEU A 36 6.76 11.56 11.32
CA LEU A 36 6.73 10.31 12.09
C LEU A 36 5.43 9.53 11.96
N SER A 37 4.35 10.17 11.56
CA SER A 37 3.01 9.58 11.54
C SER A 37 2.30 9.69 10.20
N THR A 38 2.80 10.52 9.28
CA THR A 38 2.11 10.80 8.01
C THR A 38 3.08 10.87 6.84
N PHE A 39 2.54 10.51 5.69
CA PHE A 39 3.08 10.83 4.38
C PHE A 39 2.01 11.61 3.60
N GLU A 40 2.42 12.66 2.93
CA GLU A 40 1.60 13.46 2.01
C GLU A 40 2.33 13.57 0.67
N SER A 41 1.67 13.23 -0.43
CA SER A 41 2.29 13.31 -1.77
C SER A 41 2.59 14.76 -2.20
N GLY A 42 1.86 15.71 -1.64
CA GLY A 42 1.95 17.13 -1.99
C GLY A 42 1.37 17.50 -3.37
N ILE A 43 0.87 16.52 -4.12
CA ILE A 43 0.29 16.68 -5.46
C ILE A 43 -1.19 16.26 -5.54
N GLY A 44 -1.80 15.90 -4.37
CA GLY A 44 -3.18 15.40 -4.31
C GLY A 44 -3.35 14.06 -5.04
N ALA A 45 -2.33 13.22 -5.00
CA ALA A 45 -2.35 11.92 -5.66
C ALA A 45 -3.40 10.98 -5.05
N GLU A 46 -3.75 11.19 -3.81
CA GLU A 46 -4.74 10.43 -3.05
C GLU A 46 -6.19 10.72 -3.46
N GLU A 47 -6.43 11.76 -4.24
CA GLU A 47 -7.77 12.26 -4.58
C GLU A 47 -8.35 11.65 -5.87
N SER A 48 -7.54 10.94 -6.67
CA SER A 48 -7.94 10.43 -7.98
C SER A 48 -7.14 9.20 -8.38
N THR A 49 -7.81 8.21 -8.98
CA THR A 49 -7.17 7.00 -9.52
C THR A 49 -6.07 7.31 -10.52
N HIS A 50 -6.30 8.27 -11.42
CA HIS A 50 -5.32 8.72 -12.41
C HIS A 50 -4.07 9.34 -11.76
N ARG A 51 -4.24 10.25 -10.80
CA ARG A 51 -3.10 10.84 -10.08
C ARG A 51 -2.37 9.83 -9.20
N ALA A 52 -3.08 8.88 -8.62
CA ALA A 52 -2.48 7.79 -7.89
C ALA A 52 -1.61 6.92 -8.82
N HIS A 53 -2.11 6.62 -10.03
CA HIS A 53 -1.31 5.92 -11.03
C HIS A 53 -0.03 6.69 -11.37
N GLU A 54 -0.11 7.97 -11.71
CA GLU A 54 1.05 8.82 -12.00
C GLU A 54 2.05 8.84 -10.85
N ALA A 55 1.58 9.03 -9.61
CA ALA A 55 2.43 9.06 -8.42
C ALA A 55 3.13 7.72 -8.16
N THR A 56 2.50 6.59 -8.47
CA THR A 56 3.13 5.27 -8.34
C THR A 56 4.16 4.96 -9.44
N CYS A 57 4.24 5.80 -10.47
CA CYS A 57 5.23 5.70 -11.55
C CYS A 57 6.39 6.69 -11.41
N ASP A 58 6.21 7.77 -10.64
CA ASP A 58 7.19 8.86 -10.55
C ASP A 58 8.14 8.69 -9.36
N GLY A 59 9.26 8.01 -9.56
CA GLY A 59 10.30 7.83 -8.54
C GLY A 59 10.97 9.12 -8.07
N LYS A 60 10.72 10.26 -8.71
CA LYS A 60 11.26 11.54 -8.29
C LYS A 60 10.50 12.08 -7.07
N THR A 61 9.19 11.93 -7.03
CA THR A 61 8.33 12.39 -5.94
C THR A 61 7.88 11.28 -5.00
N ASN A 62 8.04 10.01 -5.40
CA ASN A 62 7.65 8.83 -4.63
C ASN A 62 8.86 7.95 -4.25
N PRO A 63 9.44 8.11 -3.06
CA PRO A 63 10.60 7.32 -2.64
C PRO A 63 10.27 5.85 -2.37
N PHE A 64 8.99 5.49 -2.19
CA PHE A 64 8.59 4.10 -1.96
C PHE A 64 8.90 3.19 -3.15
N ILE A 65 8.93 3.73 -4.38
CA ILE A 65 9.30 2.98 -5.57
C ILE A 65 10.68 2.35 -5.37
N HIS A 66 11.67 3.18 -5.09
CA HIS A 66 13.04 2.70 -4.90
C HIS A 66 13.22 1.88 -3.62
N LEU A 67 12.56 2.29 -2.54
CA LEU A 67 12.61 1.56 -1.27
C LEU A 67 12.11 0.12 -1.42
N TYR A 68 10.98 -0.05 -2.08
CA TYR A 68 10.42 -1.39 -2.25
C TYR A 68 11.24 -2.23 -3.24
N GLU A 69 11.72 -1.64 -4.32
CA GLU A 69 12.57 -2.32 -5.30
C GLU A 69 13.91 -2.79 -4.73
N SER A 70 14.51 -1.98 -3.86
CA SER A 70 15.86 -2.25 -3.36
C SER A 70 15.90 -3.00 -2.03
N VAL A 71 14.84 -2.91 -1.22
CA VAL A 71 14.85 -3.45 0.14
C VAL A 71 13.74 -4.47 0.37
N LEU A 72 12.46 -4.07 0.14
CA LEU A 72 11.32 -4.89 0.53
C LEU A 72 11.16 -6.11 -0.38
N ILE A 73 11.15 -5.88 -1.69
CA ILE A 73 10.91 -6.94 -2.67
C ILE A 73 12.04 -7.99 -2.67
N PRO A 74 13.32 -7.60 -2.64
CA PRO A 74 14.40 -8.59 -2.52
C PRO A 74 14.49 -9.29 -1.16
N GLY A 75 13.84 -8.73 -0.13
CA GLY A 75 13.87 -9.27 1.23
C GLY A 75 12.95 -10.47 1.46
N GLU A 76 12.05 -10.77 0.52
CA GLU A 76 11.07 -11.84 0.63
C GLU A 76 11.11 -12.80 -0.57
N ASN A 77 10.75 -14.06 -0.33
CA ASN A 77 10.57 -15.05 -1.40
C ASN A 77 9.10 -15.06 -1.87
N TRP A 78 8.75 -14.15 -2.75
CA TRP A 78 7.38 -13.98 -3.27
C TRP A 78 6.84 -15.20 -4.03
N GLN A 79 7.71 -16.14 -4.42
CA GLN A 79 7.30 -17.40 -5.07
C GLN A 79 6.58 -18.37 -4.12
N ASP A 80 6.73 -18.17 -2.81
CA ASP A 80 6.09 -19.02 -1.80
C ASP A 80 4.65 -18.59 -1.47
N TYR A 81 4.17 -17.50 -2.07
CA TYR A 81 2.84 -16.94 -1.82
C TYR A 81 1.94 -17.04 -3.05
N ASP A 82 0.66 -17.31 -2.84
CA ASP A 82 -0.38 -17.25 -3.87
C ASP A 82 -1.17 -15.95 -3.82
N VAL A 83 -1.29 -15.35 -2.63
CA VAL A 83 -2.10 -14.16 -2.38
C VAL A 83 -1.34 -13.17 -1.50
N VAL A 84 -1.42 -11.90 -1.85
CA VAL A 84 -0.94 -10.79 -1.01
C VAL A 84 -2.09 -9.84 -0.72
N GLY A 85 -2.41 -9.67 0.55
CA GLY A 85 -3.39 -8.69 1.03
C GLY A 85 -2.71 -7.42 1.54
N ILE A 86 -3.11 -6.26 1.03
CA ILE A 86 -2.60 -4.96 1.47
C ILE A 86 -3.74 -4.17 2.08
N SER A 87 -3.63 -3.89 3.39
CA SER A 87 -4.62 -3.10 4.13
C SER A 87 -4.23 -1.62 4.15
N ILE A 88 -5.09 -0.76 3.60
CA ILE A 88 -4.91 0.69 3.56
C ILE A 88 -5.96 1.33 4.48
N VAL A 89 -5.51 1.80 5.64
CA VAL A 89 -6.39 2.31 6.70
C VAL A 89 -6.56 3.84 6.62
N GLY A 90 -5.51 4.54 6.21
CA GLY A 90 -5.48 6.01 6.18
C GLY A 90 -4.97 6.58 4.87
N ILE A 91 -5.27 7.84 4.61
CA ILE A 91 -4.91 8.56 3.38
C ILE A 91 -3.40 8.49 3.11
N SER A 92 -2.57 8.66 4.14
CA SER A 92 -1.10 8.60 4.03
C SER A 92 -0.55 7.23 3.62
N GLN A 93 -1.38 6.18 3.62
CA GLN A 93 -1.02 4.84 3.19
C GLN A 93 -1.44 4.54 1.75
N ILE A 94 -2.22 5.41 1.10
CA ILE A 94 -2.73 5.16 -0.26
C ILE A 94 -1.55 5.01 -1.23
N ILE A 95 -0.72 6.03 -1.39
CA ILE A 95 0.38 5.98 -2.35
C ILE A 95 1.41 4.90 -2.01
N PRO A 96 1.88 4.75 -0.76
CA PRO A 96 2.76 3.64 -0.41
C PRO A 96 2.15 2.27 -0.72
N GLY A 97 0.89 2.04 -0.32
CA GLY A 97 0.21 0.77 -0.52
C GLY A 97 -0.02 0.44 -2.00
N LEU A 98 -0.47 1.42 -2.79
CA LEU A 98 -0.66 1.25 -4.24
C LEU A 98 0.67 1.04 -4.98
N THR A 99 1.74 1.72 -4.55
CA THR A 99 3.08 1.51 -5.11
C THR A 99 3.55 0.07 -4.89
N LEU A 100 3.37 -0.46 -3.69
CA LEU A 100 3.70 -1.86 -3.40
C LEU A 100 2.83 -2.82 -4.22
N ALA A 101 1.52 -2.60 -4.22
CA ALA A 101 0.56 -3.42 -4.96
C ALA A 101 0.94 -3.54 -6.45
N ARG A 102 1.19 -2.39 -7.08
CA ARG A 102 1.61 -2.30 -8.47
C ARG A 102 2.90 -3.06 -8.73
N GLN A 103 3.95 -2.80 -7.96
CA GLN A 103 5.25 -3.46 -8.15
C GLN A 103 5.17 -4.97 -7.98
N LEU A 104 4.40 -5.46 -7.00
CA LEU A 104 4.19 -6.89 -6.81
C LEU A 104 3.42 -7.49 -7.98
N LYS A 105 2.36 -6.83 -8.44
CA LYS A 105 1.55 -7.30 -9.57
C LYS A 105 2.37 -7.38 -10.85
N GLU A 106 3.21 -6.38 -11.14
CA GLU A 106 4.08 -6.34 -12.31
C GLU A 106 5.18 -7.40 -12.27
N LYS A 107 5.82 -7.58 -11.10
CA LYS A 107 6.97 -8.47 -10.95
C LYS A 107 6.59 -9.94 -10.73
N PHE A 108 5.44 -10.20 -10.15
CA PHE A 108 4.98 -11.53 -9.77
C PHE A 108 3.56 -11.81 -10.27
N PRO A 109 3.38 -12.07 -11.59
CA PRO A 109 2.05 -12.24 -12.18
C PRO A 109 1.23 -13.42 -11.64
N HIS A 110 1.87 -14.34 -10.92
CA HIS A 110 1.17 -15.46 -10.26
C HIS A 110 0.46 -15.04 -8.96
N LEU A 111 0.87 -13.92 -8.35
CA LEU A 111 0.28 -13.43 -7.11
C LEU A 111 -1.10 -12.83 -7.37
N HIS A 112 -2.09 -13.25 -6.59
CA HIS A 112 -3.35 -12.53 -6.50
C HIS A 112 -3.20 -11.38 -5.49
N ILE A 113 -3.19 -10.15 -5.98
CA ILE A 113 -3.11 -8.96 -5.12
C ILE A 113 -4.53 -8.55 -4.74
N THR A 114 -4.83 -8.51 -3.44
CA THR A 114 -6.09 -7.99 -2.92
C THR A 114 -5.85 -6.78 -2.02
N LEU A 115 -6.63 -5.73 -2.21
CA LEU A 115 -6.60 -4.55 -1.36
C LEU A 115 -7.75 -4.61 -0.35
N GLY A 116 -7.58 -3.96 0.78
CA GLY A 116 -8.61 -3.86 1.81
C GLY A 116 -8.39 -2.65 2.72
N GLY A 117 -9.31 -2.48 3.65
CA GLY A 117 -9.29 -1.40 4.64
C GLY A 117 -10.42 -0.38 4.44
N PRO A 118 -10.64 0.50 5.43
CA PRO A 118 -11.80 1.42 5.46
C PRO A 118 -11.87 2.36 4.26
N ILE A 119 -10.73 2.76 3.72
CA ILE A 119 -10.65 3.64 2.54
C ILE A 119 -11.43 3.05 1.35
N PHE A 120 -11.29 1.77 1.09
CA PHE A 120 -11.97 1.10 -0.02
C PHE A 120 -13.45 0.87 0.27
N SER A 121 -13.83 0.61 1.51
CA SER A 121 -15.22 0.42 1.89
C SER A 121 -16.07 1.68 1.65
N VAL A 122 -15.49 2.86 1.94
CA VAL A 122 -16.17 4.15 1.72
C VAL A 122 -16.27 4.48 0.23
N ASN A 123 -15.28 4.11 -0.57
CA ASN A 123 -15.18 4.46 -1.98
C ASN A 123 -15.58 3.31 -2.94
N ALA A 124 -16.11 2.21 -2.41
CA ALA A 124 -16.42 1.00 -3.19
C ALA A 124 -17.27 1.28 -4.44
N GLY A 125 -18.33 2.08 -4.29
CA GLY A 125 -19.23 2.42 -5.40
C GLY A 125 -18.57 3.22 -6.52
N GLN A 126 -17.53 4.00 -6.23
CA GLN A 126 -16.77 4.75 -7.22
C GLN A 126 -15.79 3.83 -7.96
N LEU A 127 -15.11 2.95 -7.24
CA LEU A 127 -14.09 2.06 -7.79
C LEU A 127 -14.64 1.05 -8.80
N ILE A 128 -15.90 0.62 -8.66
CA ILE A 128 -16.58 -0.25 -9.64
C ILE A 128 -16.61 0.38 -11.04
N GLY A 129 -16.65 1.71 -11.14
CA GLY A 129 -16.63 2.44 -12.40
C GLY A 129 -15.25 2.65 -13.02
N HIS A 130 -14.18 2.15 -12.37
CA HIS A 130 -12.78 2.39 -12.74
C HIS A 130 -12.01 1.07 -12.95
N PRO A 131 -12.26 0.32 -14.04
CA PRO A 131 -11.56 -0.94 -14.30
C PRO A 131 -10.04 -0.76 -14.40
N GLU A 132 -9.56 0.38 -14.86
CA GLU A 132 -8.15 0.73 -14.91
C GLU A 132 -7.46 0.68 -13.54
N PHE A 133 -8.19 0.91 -12.45
CA PHE A 133 -7.64 0.77 -11.11
C PHE A 133 -7.27 -0.70 -10.80
N PHE A 134 -8.09 -1.63 -11.26
CA PHE A 134 -7.81 -3.06 -11.10
C PHE A 134 -6.67 -3.49 -12.01
N ASP A 135 -6.61 -2.99 -13.23
CA ASP A 135 -5.51 -3.28 -14.16
C ASP A 135 -4.17 -2.86 -13.59
N ASP A 136 -4.12 -1.69 -12.95
CA ASP A 136 -2.89 -1.10 -12.41
C ASP A 136 -2.45 -1.72 -11.08
N PHE A 137 -3.38 -1.94 -10.14
CA PHE A 137 -3.00 -2.12 -8.74
C PHE A 137 -3.35 -3.48 -8.14
N CYS A 138 -4.49 -4.07 -8.49
CA CYS A 138 -4.95 -5.27 -7.78
C CYS A 138 -5.81 -6.17 -8.65
N HIS A 139 -6.12 -7.35 -8.14
CA HIS A 139 -7.06 -8.28 -8.77
C HIS A 139 -8.43 -8.22 -8.10
N SER A 140 -8.46 -7.81 -6.82
CA SER A 140 -9.71 -7.66 -6.06
C SER A 140 -9.56 -6.68 -4.91
N ILE A 141 -10.71 -6.21 -4.40
CA ILE A 141 -10.79 -5.36 -3.22
C ILE A 141 -11.79 -5.99 -2.26
N VAL A 142 -11.35 -6.23 -1.02
CA VAL A 142 -12.22 -6.65 0.09
C VAL A 142 -12.73 -5.41 0.80
N THR A 143 -14.05 -5.28 0.89
CA THR A 143 -14.71 -4.15 1.56
C THR A 143 -15.35 -4.57 2.88
N PHE A 144 -15.54 -3.61 3.79
CA PHE A 144 -16.11 -3.81 5.13
C PHE A 144 -15.30 -4.78 5.99
N GLU A 145 -15.95 -5.69 6.73
CA GLU A 145 -15.30 -6.71 7.54
C GLU A 145 -14.66 -7.76 6.64
N GLY A 146 -13.36 -7.95 6.80
CA GLY A 146 -12.55 -8.70 5.84
C GLY A 146 -12.43 -10.19 6.11
N GLU A 147 -12.77 -10.69 7.31
CA GLU A 147 -12.46 -12.05 7.74
C GLU A 147 -13.17 -13.10 6.87
N GLU A 148 -14.47 -12.97 6.72
CA GLU A 148 -15.27 -13.92 5.91
C GLU A 148 -14.99 -13.77 4.40
N PRO A 149 -14.98 -12.55 3.84
CA PRO A 149 -14.62 -12.36 2.42
C PRO A 149 -13.24 -12.88 2.08
N LEU A 150 -12.23 -12.61 2.93
CA LEU A 150 -10.87 -13.09 2.70
C LEU A 150 -10.80 -14.63 2.75
N HIS A 151 -11.45 -15.25 3.73
CA HIS A 151 -11.52 -16.71 3.81
C HIS A 151 -12.16 -17.32 2.55
N ARG A 152 -13.26 -16.74 2.07
CA ARG A 152 -13.93 -17.20 0.85
C ARG A 152 -13.10 -16.93 -0.40
N LEU A 153 -12.44 -15.79 -0.49
CA LEU A 153 -11.52 -15.49 -1.58
C LEU A 153 -10.41 -16.55 -1.69
N LEU A 154 -9.75 -16.85 -0.59
CA LEU A 154 -8.69 -17.88 -0.55
C LEU A 154 -9.22 -19.25 -0.94
N THR A 155 -10.43 -19.59 -0.51
CA THR A 155 -11.08 -20.85 -0.86
C THR A 155 -11.43 -20.92 -2.35
N ALA A 156 -12.00 -19.85 -2.89
CA ALA A 156 -12.37 -19.75 -4.31
C ALA A 156 -11.14 -19.82 -5.22
N LEU A 157 -10.08 -19.09 -4.88
CA LEU A 157 -8.82 -19.12 -5.64
C LEU A 157 -8.20 -20.51 -5.66
N LYS A 158 -8.20 -21.20 -4.52
CA LYS A 158 -7.67 -22.58 -4.43
C LYS A 158 -8.51 -23.59 -5.23
N ALA A 159 -9.82 -23.40 -5.29
CA ALA A 159 -10.74 -24.28 -6.04
C ALA A 159 -10.90 -23.86 -7.51
N ALA A 160 -10.31 -22.75 -7.94
CA ALA A 160 -10.57 -22.10 -9.22
C ALA A 160 -12.06 -21.77 -9.46
N ASP A 161 -12.78 -21.44 -8.38
CA ASP A 161 -14.18 -21.06 -8.41
C ASP A 161 -14.37 -19.59 -8.81
N ALA A 162 -15.60 -19.23 -9.21
CA ALA A 162 -15.92 -17.87 -9.59
C ALA A 162 -15.88 -16.90 -8.38
N LEU A 163 -15.11 -15.83 -8.48
CA LEU A 163 -14.98 -14.82 -7.43
C LEU A 163 -16.29 -14.05 -7.17
N SER A 164 -17.21 -14.03 -8.12
CA SER A 164 -18.52 -13.39 -7.98
C SER A 164 -19.40 -13.96 -6.85
N THR A 165 -19.02 -15.12 -6.29
CA THR A 165 -19.71 -15.73 -5.14
C THR A 165 -19.18 -15.23 -3.80
N VAL A 166 -18.06 -14.49 -3.79
CA VAL A 166 -17.44 -13.98 -2.57
C VAL A 166 -18.15 -12.70 -2.15
N PRO A 167 -18.71 -12.63 -0.93
CA PRO A 167 -19.39 -11.42 -0.47
C PRO A 167 -18.39 -10.28 -0.25
N ASN A 168 -18.84 -9.04 -0.38
CA ASN A 168 -18.03 -7.84 -0.14
C ASN A 168 -16.70 -7.80 -0.93
N LEU A 169 -16.65 -8.49 -2.08
CA LEU A 169 -15.51 -8.49 -2.98
C LEU A 169 -15.86 -7.71 -4.26
N ILE A 170 -14.97 -6.81 -4.65
CA ILE A 170 -14.99 -6.12 -5.95
C ILE A 170 -13.82 -6.67 -6.77
N HIS A 171 -14.06 -7.04 -8.04
CA HIS A 171 -13.04 -7.60 -8.94
C HIS A 171 -13.37 -7.34 -10.40
#